data_6fafb725e600fe5c51bdc14b17419b5a
#
_entry.id   6fafb725e600fe5c51bdc14b17419b5a
#
_cell.length_a   1.000
_cell.length_b   1.000
_cell.length_c   1.000
_cell.angle_alpha   90.00
_cell.angle_beta   90.00
_cell.angle_gamma   90.00
#
_symmetry.space_group_name_H-M   'P 1'
#
loop_
_entity.id
_entity.type
_entity.pdbx_description
1 polymer ?
#
loop_
_entity_poly.entity_id
_entity_poly.type
_entity_poly.pdbx_seq_one_letter_code
_entity_poly.pdbx_strand_id
1 'polypeptide(L)'
;MIADLNNVPRIFRELNKDAFSRKLSCPSFEIIHSSNTFGEFRYRRDGQKVVRPIIKVTDSYDFTEDEMKDIICHEMIHYLLAVEGKDMKCTHGNDFKLMMDSINSTHGFHISITKNKKEFKKL
;
A
#
# COMPACT_ATOMS: atom_id res chain seq x y z
N MET A 1 4.30 15.44 5.58
CA MET A 1 5.26 14.58 4.82
C MET A 1 4.79 14.48 3.38
N ILE A 2 5.62 14.85 2.47
CA ILE A 2 5.36 14.72 1.04
C ILE A 2 6.09 13.46 0.56
N ALA A 3 5.39 12.57 -0.16
CA ALA A 3 5.96 11.32 -0.64
C ALA A 3 7.19 11.58 -1.54
N ASP A 4 8.26 10.85 -1.28
CA ASP A 4 9.48 10.87 -2.08
C ASP A 4 10.17 9.49 -2.08
N LEU A 5 11.23 9.37 -2.85
CA LEU A 5 11.97 8.11 -2.97
C LEU A 5 12.84 7.78 -1.75
N ASN A 6 12.83 8.61 -0.72
CA ASN A 6 13.45 8.29 0.57
C ASN A 6 12.43 7.78 1.58
N ASN A 7 11.31 8.51 1.77
CA ASN A 7 10.36 8.15 2.81
C ASN A 7 9.46 6.96 2.43
N VAL A 8 9.03 6.84 1.18
CA VAL A 8 8.16 5.73 0.76
C VAL A 8 8.85 4.38 0.91
N PRO A 9 10.06 4.16 0.39
CA PRO A 9 10.77 2.90 0.62
C PRO A 9 11.07 2.60 2.08
N ARG A 10 11.40 3.63 2.87
CA ARG A 10 11.65 3.46 4.31
C ARG A 10 10.40 2.94 5.02
N ILE A 11 9.26 3.55 4.75
CA ILE A 11 7.99 3.13 5.37
C ILE A 11 7.62 1.71 4.93
N PHE A 12 7.82 1.38 3.65
CA PHE A 12 7.61 0.02 3.18
C PHE A 12 8.44 -0.99 3.98
N ARG A 13 9.72 -0.73 4.16
CA ARG A 13 10.61 -1.64 4.90
C ARG A 13 10.17 -1.82 6.35
N GLU A 14 9.78 -0.73 7.01
CA GLU A 14 9.28 -0.78 8.39
C GLU A 14 8.00 -1.61 8.48
N LEU A 15 7.04 -1.38 7.59
CA LEU A 15 5.78 -2.12 7.57
C LEU A 15 5.98 -3.59 7.21
N ASN A 16 6.87 -3.89 6.28
CA ASN A 16 7.17 -5.26 5.89
C ASN A 16 7.70 -6.07 7.09
N LYS A 17 8.56 -5.44 7.88
CA LYS A 17 9.07 -6.04 9.12
C LYS A 17 7.97 -6.15 10.18
N ASP A 18 7.23 -5.08 10.44
CA ASP A 18 6.37 -4.97 11.62
C ASP A 18 4.99 -5.59 11.40
N ALA A 19 4.45 -5.52 10.19
CA ALA A 19 3.07 -5.93 9.90
C ALA A 19 2.95 -7.10 8.92
N PHE A 20 3.99 -7.41 8.15
CA PHE A 20 3.94 -8.44 7.11
C PHE A 20 4.95 -9.57 7.33
N SER A 21 5.60 -9.61 8.47
CA SER A 21 6.57 -10.67 8.83
C SER A 21 7.66 -10.85 7.78
N ARG A 22 8.06 -9.77 7.10
CA ARG A 22 9.07 -9.75 6.02
C ARG A 22 8.73 -10.66 4.83
N LYS A 23 7.44 -10.92 4.61
CA LYS A 23 6.98 -11.82 3.53
C LYS A 23 7.12 -11.23 2.13
N LEU A 24 7.26 -9.91 2.00
CA LEU A 24 7.27 -9.25 0.71
C LEU A 24 8.71 -8.95 0.28
N SER A 25 9.03 -9.29 -0.98
CA SER A 25 10.26 -8.81 -1.61
C SER A 25 10.14 -7.32 -1.88
N CYS A 26 11.28 -6.61 -1.90
CA CYS A 26 11.26 -5.18 -2.14
C CYS A 26 10.77 -4.87 -3.56
N PRO A 27 9.69 -4.10 -3.71
CA PRO A 27 9.21 -3.68 -5.03
C PRO A 27 10.02 -2.50 -5.55
N SER A 28 9.74 -2.09 -6.78
CA SER A 28 10.13 -0.76 -7.25
C SER A 28 9.16 0.27 -6.68
N PHE A 29 9.61 1.51 -6.56
CA PHE A 29 8.80 2.61 -6.06
C PHE A 29 8.74 3.72 -7.11
N GLU A 30 7.58 4.36 -7.22
CA GLU A 30 7.37 5.47 -8.13
C GLU A 30 6.54 6.54 -7.44
N ILE A 31 6.92 7.79 -7.62
CA ILE A 31 6.16 8.92 -7.12
C ILE A 31 5.31 9.46 -8.27
N ILE A 32 4.01 9.57 -8.04
CA ILE A 32 3.07 10.11 -9.02
C ILE A 32 2.57 11.48 -8.57
N HIS A 33 2.10 12.26 -9.54
CA HIS A 33 1.58 13.62 -9.32
C HIS A 33 0.08 13.59 -9.57
N SER A 34 -0.68 13.02 -8.63
CA SER A 34 -2.12 12.84 -8.78
C SER A 34 -2.87 13.34 -7.57
N SER A 35 -3.90 14.14 -7.80
CA SER A 35 -4.84 14.51 -6.75
C SER A 35 -6.01 13.53 -6.62
N ASN A 36 -6.13 12.58 -7.53
CA ASN A 36 -7.24 11.62 -7.57
C ASN A 36 -6.85 10.23 -7.06
N THR A 37 -5.58 9.88 -7.11
CA THR A 37 -5.07 8.58 -6.69
C THR A 37 -4.01 8.78 -5.63
N PHE A 38 -4.22 8.24 -4.43
CA PHE A 38 -3.24 8.34 -3.34
C PHE A 38 -2.10 7.36 -3.50
N GLY A 39 -2.42 6.12 -3.86
CA GLY A 39 -1.44 5.06 -4.07
C GLY A 39 -1.95 4.05 -5.07
N GLU A 40 -1.03 3.23 -5.56
CA GLU A 40 -1.32 2.20 -6.54
C GLU A 40 -0.29 1.09 -6.41
N PHE A 41 -0.75 -0.16 -6.60
CA PHE A 41 0.13 -1.31 -6.73
C PHE A 41 -0.05 -1.91 -8.12
N ARG A 42 1.06 -2.09 -8.84
CA ARG A 42 1.08 -2.74 -10.15
C ARG A 42 2.11 -3.86 -10.18
N TYR A 43 1.82 -4.87 -10.99
CA TYR A 43 2.70 -6.00 -11.17
C TYR A 43 2.34 -6.73 -12.46
N ARG A 44 3.19 -7.68 -12.84
CA ARG A 44 2.93 -8.63 -13.92
C ARG A 44 3.00 -10.05 -13.36
N ARG A 45 2.40 -10.99 -14.06
CA ARG A 45 2.52 -12.42 -13.73
C ARG A 45 3.38 -13.14 -14.76
N ASP A 46 4.26 -13.99 -14.23
CA ASP A 46 4.97 -15.00 -15.00
C ASP A 46 4.58 -16.36 -14.41
N GLY A 47 3.59 -17.02 -15.04
CA GLY A 47 2.93 -18.17 -14.44
C GLY A 47 2.22 -17.76 -13.14
N GLN A 48 2.60 -18.35 -12.01
CA GLN A 48 2.06 -18.01 -10.70
C GLN A 48 2.90 -16.96 -9.95
N LYS A 49 4.04 -16.57 -10.53
CA LYS A 49 4.93 -15.61 -9.88
C LYS A 49 4.49 -14.17 -10.14
N VAL A 50 4.58 -13.35 -9.11
CA VAL A 50 4.48 -11.90 -9.24
C VAL A 50 5.85 -11.37 -9.66
N VAL A 51 5.91 -10.68 -10.80
CA VAL A 51 7.13 -10.07 -11.31
C VAL A 51 6.91 -8.58 -11.50
N ARG A 52 8.00 -7.81 -11.37
CA ARG A 52 8.00 -6.35 -11.51
C ARG A 52 6.97 -5.64 -10.63
N PRO A 53 6.92 -5.95 -9.33
CA PRO A 53 6.00 -5.24 -8.44
C PRO A 53 6.43 -3.78 -8.30
N ILE A 54 5.46 -2.87 -8.37
CA ILE A 54 5.67 -1.43 -8.23
C ILE A 54 4.64 -0.89 -7.27
N ILE A 55 5.09 -0.14 -6.28
CA ILE A 55 4.21 0.65 -5.40
C ILE A 55 4.38 2.11 -5.76
N LYS A 56 3.27 2.77 -6.05
CA LYS A 56 3.21 4.19 -6.40
C LYS A 56 2.50 4.96 -5.30
N VAL A 57 3.00 6.14 -4.98
CA VAL A 57 2.38 7.05 -4.00
C VAL A 57 2.41 8.46 -4.55
N THR A 58 1.32 9.20 -4.36
CA THR A 58 1.23 10.58 -4.84
C THR A 58 2.00 11.55 -3.96
N ASP A 59 2.59 12.57 -4.58
CA ASP A 59 3.19 13.70 -3.88
C ASP A 59 2.28 14.94 -3.84
N SER A 60 1.02 14.82 -4.23
CA SER A 60 0.08 15.94 -4.31
C SER A 60 -0.55 16.32 -2.97
N TYR A 61 -0.19 15.64 -1.89
CA TYR A 61 -0.71 15.89 -0.54
C TYR A 61 0.44 15.93 0.46
N ASP A 62 0.23 16.71 1.53
CA ASP A 62 1.09 16.70 2.71
C ASP A 62 0.47 15.76 3.74
N PHE A 63 0.91 14.51 3.73
CA PHE A 63 0.40 13.49 4.63
C PHE A 63 1.09 13.56 6.00
N THR A 64 0.38 13.16 7.05
CA THR A 64 1.04 12.75 8.28
C THR A 64 1.76 11.42 8.03
N GLU A 65 2.70 11.05 8.89
CA GLU A 65 3.38 9.76 8.76
C GLU A 65 2.38 8.61 8.88
N ASP A 66 1.41 8.70 9.79
CA ASP A 66 0.38 7.68 9.95
C ASP A 66 -0.51 7.55 8.70
N GLU A 67 -0.88 8.66 8.09
CA GLU A 67 -1.63 8.65 6.84
C GLU A 67 -0.86 7.97 5.72
N MET A 68 0.43 8.27 5.59
CA MET A 68 1.28 7.65 4.58
C MET A 68 1.46 6.15 4.85
N LYS A 69 1.61 5.75 6.10
CA LYS A 69 1.65 4.34 6.48
C LYS A 69 0.37 3.61 6.07
N ASP A 70 -0.79 4.20 6.30
CA ASP A 70 -2.07 3.60 5.91
C ASP A 70 -2.15 3.41 4.40
N ILE A 71 -1.74 4.41 3.63
CA ILE A 71 -1.76 4.35 2.17
C ILE A 71 -0.82 3.25 1.66
N ILE A 72 0.41 3.23 2.14
CA ILE A 72 1.41 2.23 1.71
C ILE A 72 0.97 0.83 2.14
N CYS A 73 0.46 0.69 3.36
CA CYS A 73 -0.02 -0.60 3.86
C CYS A 73 -1.19 -1.13 3.03
N HIS A 74 -2.10 -0.27 2.58
CA HIS A 74 -3.18 -0.63 1.67
C HIS A 74 -2.62 -1.30 0.40
N GLU A 75 -1.60 -0.68 -0.21
CA GLU A 75 -0.97 -1.25 -1.41
C GLU A 75 -0.20 -2.53 -1.11
N MET A 76 0.40 -2.64 0.07
CA MET A 76 1.10 -3.86 0.49
C MET A 76 0.15 -5.03 0.69
N ILE A 77 -1.09 -4.78 1.12
CA ILE A 77 -2.12 -5.83 1.19
C ILE A 77 -2.41 -6.36 -0.21
N HIS A 78 -2.57 -5.49 -1.20
CA HIS A 78 -2.72 -5.92 -2.59
C HIS A 78 -1.53 -6.77 -3.05
N TYR A 79 -0.33 -6.35 -2.71
CA TYR A 79 0.89 -7.08 -3.06
C TYR A 79 0.90 -8.48 -2.45
N LEU A 80 0.61 -8.60 -1.16
CA LEU A 80 0.61 -9.89 -0.49
C LEU A 80 -0.46 -10.81 -1.06
N LEU A 81 -1.67 -10.31 -1.33
CA LEU A 81 -2.74 -11.08 -1.94
C LEU A 81 -2.34 -11.56 -3.34
N ALA A 82 -1.66 -10.72 -4.12
CA ALA A 82 -1.15 -11.13 -5.42
C ALA A 82 -0.14 -12.27 -5.30
N VAL A 83 0.80 -12.17 -4.35
CA VAL A 83 1.79 -13.22 -4.08
C VAL A 83 1.10 -14.52 -3.67
N GLU A 84 0.03 -14.44 -2.89
CA GLU A 84 -0.73 -15.61 -2.44
C GLU A 84 -1.75 -16.12 -3.48
N GLY A 85 -1.87 -15.46 -4.61
CA GLY A 85 -2.81 -15.85 -5.66
C GLY A 85 -4.27 -15.59 -5.33
N LYS A 86 -4.55 -14.64 -4.43
CA LYS A 86 -5.89 -14.32 -3.93
C LYS A 86 -6.47 -13.03 -4.49
N ASP A 87 -5.79 -12.42 -5.46
CA ASP A 87 -6.18 -11.13 -6.04
C ASP A 87 -7.11 -11.23 -7.26
N MET A 88 -7.46 -12.44 -7.68
CA MET A 88 -8.06 -12.69 -9.00
C MET A 88 -9.54 -12.33 -9.10
N LYS A 89 -10.28 -12.35 -8.00
CA LYS A 89 -11.75 -12.26 -8.03
C LYS A 89 -12.29 -10.86 -7.78
N CYS A 90 -11.73 -10.14 -6.85
CA CYS A 90 -12.20 -8.82 -6.47
C CYS A 90 -11.07 -8.04 -5.82
N THR A 91 -10.88 -6.79 -6.23
CA THR A 91 -9.79 -5.95 -5.75
C THR A 91 -9.86 -5.71 -4.23
N HIS A 92 -11.07 -5.51 -3.69
CA HIS A 92 -11.28 -5.30 -2.25
C HIS A 92 -12.30 -6.29 -1.71
N GLY A 93 -12.11 -7.57 -2.00
CA GLY A 93 -12.98 -8.64 -1.54
C GLY A 93 -12.71 -9.07 -0.09
N ASN A 94 -13.26 -10.23 0.29
CA ASN A 94 -13.18 -10.70 1.67
C ASN A 94 -11.74 -10.89 2.16
N ASP A 95 -10.85 -11.40 1.32
CA ASP A 95 -9.44 -11.60 1.73
C ASP A 95 -8.76 -10.26 2.04
N PHE A 96 -9.02 -9.22 1.24
CA PHE A 96 -8.50 -7.89 1.52
C PHE A 96 -9.04 -7.35 2.85
N LYS A 97 -10.35 -7.43 3.04
CA LYS A 97 -11.01 -6.93 4.26
C LYS A 97 -10.54 -7.64 5.52
N LEU A 98 -10.39 -8.96 5.47
CA LEU A 98 -9.89 -9.74 6.60
C LEU A 98 -8.47 -9.34 6.97
N MET A 99 -7.60 -9.19 5.98
CA MET A 99 -6.22 -8.78 6.21
C MET A 99 -6.14 -7.35 6.74
N MET A 100 -6.90 -6.44 6.13
CA MET A 100 -7.00 -5.04 6.58
C MET A 100 -7.46 -4.95 8.04
N ASP A 101 -8.52 -5.65 8.39
CA ASP A 101 -9.07 -5.65 9.76
C ASP A 101 -8.07 -6.22 10.76
N SER A 102 -7.39 -7.29 10.39
CA SER A 102 -6.35 -7.90 11.23
C SER A 102 -5.19 -6.94 11.50
N ILE A 103 -4.70 -6.26 10.48
CA ILE A 103 -3.60 -5.29 10.61
C ILE A 103 -4.05 -4.08 11.43
N ASN A 104 -5.23 -3.55 11.16
CA ASN A 104 -5.78 -2.42 11.92
C ASN A 104 -5.91 -2.76 13.40
N SER A 105 -6.45 -3.93 13.71
CA SER A 105 -6.66 -4.40 15.08
C SER A 105 -5.33 -4.64 15.81
N THR A 106 -4.36 -5.25 15.14
CA THR A 106 -3.09 -5.63 15.75
C THR A 106 -2.14 -4.44 15.95
N HIS A 107 -2.12 -3.50 14.99
CA HIS A 107 -1.13 -2.41 14.94
C HIS A 107 -1.73 -1.03 15.19
N GLY A 108 -3.03 -0.90 15.37
CA GLY A 108 -3.69 0.38 15.59
C GLY A 108 -3.69 1.28 14.36
N PHE A 109 -3.65 0.71 13.17
CA PHE A 109 -3.71 1.45 11.92
C PHE A 109 -5.16 1.78 11.54
N HIS A 110 -5.33 2.69 10.58
CA HIS A 110 -6.63 3.13 10.08
C HIS A 110 -6.74 2.91 8.57
N ILE A 111 -6.29 1.74 8.10
CA ILE A 111 -6.37 1.37 6.69
C ILE A 111 -7.83 1.25 6.30
N SER A 112 -8.19 1.80 5.15
CA SER A 112 -9.55 1.72 4.62
C SER A 112 -9.51 1.39 3.13
N ILE A 113 -10.64 0.91 2.59
CA ILE A 113 -10.78 0.62 1.17
C ILE A 113 -10.70 1.91 0.36
N THR A 114 -11.39 2.95 0.84
CA THR A 114 -11.37 4.27 0.21
C THR A 114 -11.06 5.34 1.25
N LYS A 115 -10.38 6.39 0.82
CA LYS A 115 -10.07 7.56 1.64
C LYS A 115 -10.84 8.77 1.13
N ASN A 116 -11.38 9.57 2.06
CA ASN A 116 -12.00 10.84 1.71
C ASN A 116 -10.89 11.88 1.47
N LYS A 117 -10.77 12.37 0.23
CA LYS A 117 -9.75 13.34 -0.17
C LYS A 117 -9.80 14.64 0.63
N LYS A 118 -10.98 15.01 1.16
CA LYS A 118 -11.14 16.23 1.98
C LYS A 118 -10.47 16.15 3.34
N GLU A 119 -10.17 14.93 3.81
CA GLU A 119 -9.51 14.71 5.10
C GLU A 119 -7.99 14.96 5.04
N PHE A 120 -7.43 15.09 3.83
CA PHE A 120 -6.00 15.23 3.62
C PHE A 120 -5.64 16.63 3.17
N LYS A 121 -4.46 17.09 3.60
CA LYS A 121 -3.94 18.40 3.22
C LYS A 121 -3.38 18.35 1.81
N LYS A 122 -4.14 18.84 0.85
CA LYS A 122 -3.72 18.96 -0.55
C LYS A 122 -2.74 20.11 -0.73
N LEU A 123 -1.70 19.84 -1.52
CA LEU A 123 -0.71 20.86 -1.91
C LEU A 123 -1.20 21.72 -3.08
#